data_5678da9a799172c295fe50e4cd9a9312
#
_entry.id   5678da9a799172c295fe50e4cd9a9312
#
_cell.length_a   1.000
_cell.length_b   1.000
_cell.length_c   1.000
_cell.angle_alpha   90.00
_cell.angle_beta   90.00
_cell.angle_gamma   90.00
#
_symmetry.space_group_name_H-M   'P 1'
#
loop_
_entity.id
_entity.type
_entity.pdbx_description
1 polymer ?
#
loop_
_entity_poly.entity_id
_entity_poly.type
_entity_poly.pdbx_seq_one_letter_code
_entity_poly.pdbx_strand_id
1 'polypeptide(L)'
;MSFLNSVINNSKKFDDPFQHWELDKPLSDEQINEIIKADIDDPTKHSLNYDGTRAIDGGEGIFREGISNGGKALKFRCFVTKENSQQFPFLTMLIEELRSKDTHKMISDLINKDLSNSYVRVEVICDRKGFWLKPHCDIKEKQMSCLLFVNKFNESEDLGTDFYDEKLNKIKTLPYKDNYGYFFSSGPNTWHGMEKKEIVKERRCLQVNYVSFETDWKVF
;
A
#
# COMPACT_ATOMS: atom_id res chain seq x y z
N MET A 1 1.31 -12.26 -16.11
CA MET A 1 0.33 -12.95 -15.22
C MET A 1 -0.59 -11.87 -14.72
N SER A 2 -1.92 -12.08 -14.63
CA SER A 2 -2.80 -11.04 -14.09
C SER A 2 -2.75 -11.03 -12.55
N PHE A 3 -3.08 -9.90 -11.94
CA PHE A 3 -3.17 -9.77 -10.49
C PHE A 3 -4.16 -10.79 -9.90
N LEU A 4 -5.31 -10.94 -10.54
CA LEU A 4 -6.34 -11.90 -10.15
C LEU A 4 -5.80 -13.34 -10.12
N ASN A 5 -5.08 -13.74 -11.17
CA ASN A 5 -4.46 -15.07 -11.22
C ASN A 5 -3.40 -15.24 -10.12
N SER A 6 -2.65 -14.20 -9.79
CA SER A 6 -1.69 -14.25 -8.69
C SER A 6 -2.38 -14.42 -7.36
N VAL A 7 -3.49 -13.72 -7.11
CA VAL A 7 -4.28 -13.89 -5.88
C VAL A 7 -4.82 -15.31 -5.76
N ILE A 8 -5.35 -15.88 -6.85
CA ILE A 8 -5.93 -17.23 -6.84
C ILE A 8 -4.87 -18.32 -6.63
N ASN A 9 -3.74 -18.21 -7.34
CA ASN A 9 -2.79 -19.33 -7.45
C ASN A 9 -1.55 -19.19 -6.57
N ASN A 10 -1.17 -17.97 -6.20
CA ASN A 10 0.09 -17.67 -5.52
C ASN A 10 -0.09 -16.89 -4.22
N SER A 11 -1.33 -16.80 -3.70
CA SER A 11 -1.54 -16.19 -2.40
C SER A 11 -1.51 -17.21 -1.28
N LYS A 12 -1.04 -16.77 -0.12
CA LYS A 12 -1.06 -17.57 1.11
C LYS A 12 -1.77 -16.78 2.19
N LYS A 13 -2.83 -17.38 2.75
CA LYS A 13 -3.60 -16.80 3.85
C LYS A 13 -2.92 -17.03 5.19
N PHE A 14 -2.97 -16.00 6.04
CA PHE A 14 -2.54 -16.03 7.43
C PHE A 14 -3.64 -15.37 8.30
N ASP A 15 -3.74 -15.79 9.55
CA ASP A 15 -4.71 -15.26 10.49
C ASP A 15 -4.06 -14.49 11.67
N ASP A 16 -2.73 -14.53 11.80
CA ASP A 16 -1.95 -13.88 12.87
C ASP A 16 -1.04 -12.76 12.33
N PRO A 17 -1.01 -11.57 12.97
CA PRO A 17 -1.82 -11.09 14.10
C PRO A 17 -3.25 -10.70 13.71
N PHE A 18 -3.55 -10.62 12.44
CA PHE A 18 -4.87 -10.44 11.84
C PHE A 18 -4.90 -11.10 10.46
N GLN A 19 -6.11 -11.33 9.94
CA GLN A 19 -6.27 -11.99 8.65
C GLN A 19 -5.67 -11.17 7.51
N HIS A 20 -4.74 -11.77 6.77
CA HIS A 20 -4.12 -11.19 5.60
C HIS A 20 -3.68 -12.27 4.60
N TRP A 21 -3.39 -11.84 3.39
CA TRP A 21 -2.86 -12.71 2.32
C TRP A 21 -1.53 -12.15 1.85
N GLU A 22 -0.54 -13.00 1.80
CA GLU A 22 0.76 -12.70 1.20
C GLU A 22 0.74 -13.15 -0.27
N LEU A 23 1.32 -12.34 -1.15
CA LEU A 23 1.31 -12.53 -2.59
C LEU A 23 2.74 -12.73 -3.11
N ASP A 24 2.94 -13.77 -3.91
CA ASP A 24 4.19 -13.97 -4.64
C ASP A 24 3.98 -13.62 -6.12
N LYS A 25 4.85 -12.77 -6.64
CA LYS A 25 4.86 -12.30 -8.05
C LYS A 25 3.52 -11.74 -8.55
N PRO A 26 2.90 -10.77 -7.83
CA PRO A 26 1.62 -10.20 -8.22
C PRO A 26 1.68 -9.24 -9.42
N LEU A 27 2.86 -8.77 -9.81
CA LEU A 27 3.05 -7.79 -10.87
C LEU A 27 3.77 -8.39 -12.09
N SER A 28 3.46 -7.86 -13.27
CA SER A 28 4.25 -8.14 -14.48
C SER A 28 5.54 -7.31 -14.49
N ASP A 29 6.50 -7.71 -15.34
CA ASP A 29 7.76 -6.98 -15.51
C ASP A 29 7.52 -5.55 -16.04
N GLU A 30 6.51 -5.36 -16.89
CA GLU A 30 6.13 -4.05 -17.41
C GLU A 30 5.59 -3.14 -16.30
N GLN A 31 4.73 -3.67 -15.42
CA GLN A 31 4.21 -2.94 -14.26
C GLN A 31 5.33 -2.56 -13.29
N ILE A 32 6.26 -3.48 -13.03
CA ILE A 32 7.45 -3.21 -12.22
C ILE A 32 8.28 -2.09 -12.85
N ASN A 33 8.50 -2.13 -14.16
CA ASN A 33 9.25 -1.11 -14.87
C ASN A 33 8.60 0.28 -14.78
N GLU A 34 7.27 0.35 -14.86
CA GLU A 34 6.54 1.62 -14.66
C GLU A 34 6.72 2.15 -13.23
N ILE A 35 6.61 1.28 -12.23
CA ILE A 35 6.82 1.66 -10.83
C ILE A 35 8.23 2.22 -10.59
N ILE A 36 9.24 1.58 -11.16
CA ILE A 36 10.64 2.02 -11.00
C ILE A 36 10.92 3.32 -11.74
N LYS A 37 10.33 3.51 -12.92
CA LYS A 37 10.52 4.69 -13.76
C LYS A 37 9.62 5.86 -13.38
N ALA A 38 8.64 5.63 -12.48
CA ALA A 38 7.76 6.70 -12.05
C ALA A 38 8.57 7.89 -11.52
N ASP A 39 8.38 9.04 -12.16
CA ASP A 39 8.93 10.30 -11.65
C ASP A 39 8.11 10.73 -10.45
N ILE A 40 8.71 10.63 -9.27
CA ILE A 40 8.07 10.98 -8.03
C ILE A 40 8.71 12.25 -7.51
N ASP A 41 7.94 13.32 -7.61
CA ASP A 41 8.36 14.62 -7.11
C ASP A 41 8.73 14.53 -5.61
N ASP A 42 9.75 15.30 -5.27
CA ASP A 42 10.20 15.41 -3.88
C ASP A 42 9.60 16.69 -3.27
N PRO A 43 8.52 16.57 -2.47
CA PRO A 43 7.87 17.73 -1.88
C PRO A 43 8.80 18.61 -1.05
N THR A 44 9.90 18.04 -0.53
CA THR A 44 10.87 18.83 0.26
C THR A 44 11.63 19.83 -0.57
N LYS A 45 11.77 19.60 -1.88
CA LYS A 45 12.38 20.57 -2.80
C LYS A 45 11.51 21.82 -3.01
N HIS A 46 10.23 21.72 -2.76
CA HIS A 46 9.27 22.82 -2.91
C HIS A 46 8.92 23.49 -1.58
N SER A 47 9.66 23.21 -0.51
CA SER A 47 9.39 23.71 0.85
C SER A 47 7.96 23.37 1.33
N LEU A 48 7.33 22.37 0.76
CA LEU A 48 6.02 21.92 1.17
C LEU A 48 6.13 21.04 2.41
N ASN A 49 5.28 21.31 3.39
CA ASN A 49 5.03 20.34 4.44
C ASN A 49 4.35 19.14 3.83
N TYR A 50 5.11 18.08 3.59
CA TYR A 50 4.56 16.88 3.02
C TYR A 50 3.78 16.11 4.08
N ASP A 51 2.48 16.12 3.94
CA ASP A 51 1.55 15.29 4.70
C ASP A 51 1.13 14.08 3.86
N GLY A 52 2.10 13.31 3.43
CA GLY A 52 1.83 12.14 2.62
C GLY A 52 1.50 10.89 3.42
N THR A 53 1.77 10.91 4.70
CA THR A 53 1.59 9.77 5.57
C THR A 53 0.52 10.07 6.57
N ARG A 54 -0.56 9.35 6.44
CA ARG A 54 -1.64 9.40 7.41
C ARG A 54 -1.33 8.37 8.47
N ALA A 55 -1.00 8.83 9.66
CA ALA A 55 -0.78 7.99 10.82
C ALA A 55 -1.83 8.28 11.87
N ILE A 56 -2.13 7.27 12.64
CA ILE A 56 -2.98 7.41 13.80
C ILE A 56 -2.13 7.90 14.96
N ASP A 57 -2.55 8.98 15.56
CA ASP A 57 -1.95 9.49 16.76
C ASP A 57 -2.80 9.01 17.94
N GLY A 58 -2.25 8.13 18.77
CA GLY A 58 -2.85 7.80 20.05
C GLY A 58 -3.64 6.50 20.19
N GLY A 59 -3.49 5.55 19.34
CA GLY A 59 -3.85 4.16 19.67
C GLY A 59 -5.32 3.77 19.61
N GLU A 60 -6.22 4.62 19.11
CA GLU A 60 -7.65 4.33 19.06
C GLU A 60 -8.14 3.84 17.69
N GLY A 61 -7.27 3.52 16.76
CA GLY A 61 -7.67 3.14 15.40
C GLY A 61 -8.35 4.26 14.61
N ILE A 62 -8.31 5.47 15.11
CA ILE A 62 -8.94 6.63 14.48
C ILE A 62 -7.90 7.36 13.66
N PHE A 63 -8.19 7.51 12.38
CA PHE A 63 -7.40 8.35 11.51
C PHE A 63 -7.42 9.81 11.98
N ARG A 64 -6.25 10.39 12.10
CA ARG A 64 -6.08 11.83 12.30
C ARG A 64 -5.14 12.35 11.20
N GLU A 65 -5.46 13.50 10.66
CA GLU A 65 -4.48 14.25 9.90
C GLU A 65 -3.33 14.58 10.84
N GLY A 66 -2.17 14.10 10.47
CA GLY A 66 -1.01 14.30 11.30
C GLY A 66 0.20 13.67 10.68
N ILE A 67 1.29 14.07 11.16
CA ILE A 67 2.58 13.67 10.68
C ILE A 67 3.14 12.61 11.62
N SER A 68 3.41 11.46 11.07
CA SER A 68 3.79 10.30 11.87
C SER A 68 5.18 10.37 12.46
N ASN A 69 6.06 11.20 11.95
CA ASN A 69 7.48 11.19 12.30
C ASN A 69 8.03 12.58 12.66
N GLY A 70 7.45 13.18 13.70
CA GLY A 70 7.96 14.43 14.24
C GLY A 70 7.82 15.64 13.32
N GLY A 71 6.79 15.65 12.48
CA GLY A 71 6.51 16.78 11.61
C GLY A 71 7.00 16.63 10.17
N LYS A 72 7.65 15.52 9.81
CA LYS A 72 8.11 15.27 8.44
C LYS A 72 7.78 13.86 8.00
N ALA A 73 6.84 13.74 7.12
CA ALA A 73 6.65 12.51 6.38
C ALA A 73 7.64 12.49 5.20
N LEU A 74 8.38 11.40 5.10
CA LEU A 74 9.36 11.19 4.02
C LEU A 74 8.85 10.18 2.99
N LYS A 75 7.54 10.07 2.89
CA LYS A 75 6.86 9.26 1.89
C LYS A 75 6.53 10.12 0.68
N PHE A 76 7.11 9.79 -0.44
CA PHE A 76 6.82 10.42 -1.73
C PHE A 76 5.96 9.49 -2.55
N ARG A 77 5.01 10.05 -3.32
CA ARG A 77 4.03 9.26 -4.06
C ARG A 77 3.56 9.91 -5.34
N CYS A 78 3.18 9.09 -6.28
CA CYS A 78 2.49 9.47 -7.51
C CYS A 78 1.21 8.65 -7.62
N PHE A 79 0.05 9.31 -7.70
CA PHE A 79 -1.21 8.63 -7.99
C PHE A 79 -1.29 8.27 -9.46
N VAL A 80 -1.74 7.05 -9.75
CA VAL A 80 -2.11 6.67 -11.11
C VAL A 80 -3.57 7.06 -11.33
N THR A 81 -3.81 7.95 -12.29
CA THR A 81 -5.10 8.57 -12.54
C THR A 81 -5.44 8.55 -14.03
N LYS A 82 -6.66 8.90 -14.39
CA LYS A 82 -7.03 9.04 -15.81
C LYS A 82 -6.18 10.06 -16.55
N GLU A 83 -5.81 11.15 -15.87
CA GLU A 83 -5.03 12.24 -16.48
C GLU A 83 -3.59 11.81 -16.84
N ASN A 84 -3.00 10.90 -16.08
CA ASN A 84 -1.64 10.41 -16.33
C ASN A 84 -1.57 8.95 -16.81
N SER A 85 -2.70 8.36 -17.16
CA SER A 85 -2.80 6.95 -17.60
C SER A 85 -1.89 6.60 -18.78
N GLN A 86 -1.63 7.57 -19.67
CA GLN A 86 -0.71 7.37 -20.79
C GLN A 86 0.75 7.19 -20.35
N GLN A 87 1.11 7.68 -19.18
CA GLN A 87 2.44 7.49 -18.58
C GLN A 87 2.57 6.11 -17.90
N PHE A 88 1.43 5.49 -17.57
CA PHE A 88 1.33 4.24 -16.83
C PHE A 88 0.38 3.24 -17.51
N PRO A 89 0.61 2.87 -18.79
CA PRO A 89 -0.32 2.02 -19.52
C PRO A 89 -0.53 0.65 -18.85
N PHE A 90 0.51 0.01 -18.30
CA PHE A 90 0.39 -1.30 -17.67
C PHE A 90 -0.21 -1.23 -16.26
N LEU A 91 0.05 -0.17 -15.50
CA LEU A 91 -0.65 0.06 -14.23
C LEU A 91 -2.11 0.45 -14.46
N THR A 92 -2.42 1.13 -15.55
CA THR A 92 -3.81 1.39 -15.97
C THR A 92 -4.55 0.07 -16.28
N MET A 93 -3.92 -0.87 -16.97
CA MET A 93 -4.50 -2.20 -17.18
C MET A 93 -4.75 -2.94 -15.87
N LEU A 94 -3.82 -2.85 -14.91
CA LEU A 94 -4.03 -3.39 -13.56
C LEU A 94 -5.23 -2.75 -12.86
N ILE A 95 -5.39 -1.43 -12.98
CA ILE A 95 -6.53 -0.71 -12.38
C ILE A 95 -7.85 -1.19 -13.01
N GLU A 96 -7.90 -1.36 -14.32
CA GLU A 96 -9.10 -1.86 -15.00
C GLU A 96 -9.42 -3.31 -14.58
N GLU A 97 -8.41 -4.15 -14.38
CA GLU A 97 -8.58 -5.49 -13.81
C GLU A 97 -9.15 -5.41 -12.38
N LEU A 98 -8.59 -4.55 -11.53
CA LEU A 98 -9.06 -4.34 -10.16
C LEU A 98 -10.50 -3.81 -10.10
N ARG A 99 -10.94 -3.04 -11.09
CA ARG A 99 -12.30 -2.51 -11.21
C ARG A 99 -13.30 -3.50 -11.81
N SER A 100 -12.81 -4.62 -12.35
CA SER A 100 -13.70 -5.62 -12.95
C SER A 100 -14.61 -6.25 -11.89
N LYS A 101 -15.82 -6.64 -12.31
CA LYS A 101 -16.79 -7.30 -11.43
C LYS A 101 -16.25 -8.60 -10.83
N ASP A 102 -15.46 -9.33 -11.62
CA ASP A 102 -14.90 -10.61 -11.19
C ASP A 102 -13.87 -10.42 -10.09
N THR A 103 -12.98 -9.41 -10.24
CA THR A 103 -12.00 -9.09 -9.20
C THR A 103 -12.68 -8.55 -7.95
N HIS A 104 -13.64 -7.63 -8.10
CA HIS A 104 -14.42 -7.13 -6.95
C HIS A 104 -15.09 -8.26 -6.19
N LYS A 105 -15.78 -9.17 -6.93
CA LYS A 105 -16.45 -10.31 -6.29
C LYS A 105 -15.46 -11.20 -5.57
N MET A 106 -14.37 -11.57 -6.22
CA MET A 106 -13.37 -12.46 -5.63
C MET A 106 -12.74 -11.85 -4.39
N ILE A 107 -12.30 -10.59 -4.43
CA ILE A 107 -11.71 -9.92 -3.26
C ILE A 107 -12.76 -9.76 -2.16
N SER A 108 -14.02 -9.38 -2.49
CA SER A 108 -15.12 -9.30 -1.54
C SER A 108 -15.33 -10.63 -0.79
N ASP A 109 -15.34 -11.74 -1.54
CA ASP A 109 -15.51 -13.08 -0.96
C ASP A 109 -14.32 -13.42 -0.02
N LEU A 110 -13.08 -13.10 -0.44
CA LEU A 110 -11.89 -13.38 0.37
C LEU A 110 -11.85 -12.60 1.69
N ILE A 111 -12.16 -11.30 1.63
CA ILE A 111 -12.08 -10.43 2.81
C ILE A 111 -13.40 -10.34 3.59
N ASN A 112 -14.43 -11.04 3.12
CA ASN A 112 -15.79 -11.01 3.66
C ASN A 112 -16.34 -9.58 3.84
N LYS A 113 -16.23 -8.76 2.78
CA LYS A 113 -16.68 -7.37 2.76
C LYS A 113 -17.21 -7.01 1.38
N ASP A 114 -18.37 -6.35 1.32
CA ASP A 114 -18.93 -5.87 0.05
C ASP A 114 -18.09 -4.70 -0.51
N LEU A 115 -17.53 -4.91 -1.69
CA LEU A 115 -16.75 -3.92 -2.42
C LEU A 115 -17.50 -3.32 -3.61
N SER A 116 -18.77 -3.68 -3.84
CA SER A 116 -19.52 -3.31 -5.05
C SER A 116 -19.60 -1.80 -5.30
N ASN A 117 -19.57 -1.00 -4.23
CA ASN A 117 -19.60 0.46 -4.29
C ASN A 117 -18.24 1.10 -3.94
N SER A 118 -17.17 0.35 -4.09
CA SER A 118 -15.83 0.85 -3.80
C SER A 118 -15.16 1.46 -5.03
N TYR A 119 -14.32 2.44 -4.80
CA TYR A 119 -13.42 3.02 -5.78
C TYR A 119 -12.02 2.41 -5.63
N VAL A 120 -11.34 2.23 -6.75
CA VAL A 120 -9.95 1.77 -6.77
C VAL A 120 -9.02 2.96 -6.72
N ARG A 121 -8.10 2.96 -5.76
CA ARG A 121 -7.04 3.95 -5.64
C ARG A 121 -5.69 3.27 -5.73
N VAL A 122 -4.85 3.74 -6.66
CA VAL A 122 -3.50 3.21 -6.87
C VAL A 122 -2.48 4.33 -6.79
N GLU A 123 -1.42 4.11 -6.02
CA GLU A 123 -0.33 5.05 -5.89
C GLU A 123 1.03 4.34 -5.90
N VAL A 124 1.96 4.86 -6.68
CA VAL A 124 3.38 4.51 -6.59
C VAL A 124 4.00 5.28 -5.44
N ILE A 125 4.65 4.57 -4.55
CA ILE A 125 5.28 5.10 -3.34
C ILE A 125 6.80 4.97 -3.45
N CYS A 126 7.51 6.00 -2.99
CA CYS A 126 8.95 6.00 -2.85
C CYS A 126 9.32 6.48 -1.44
N ASP A 127 9.57 5.56 -0.54
CA ASP A 127 10.08 5.91 0.78
C ASP A 127 11.60 6.09 0.71
N ARG A 128 12.13 7.09 1.42
CA ARG A 128 13.55 7.47 1.41
C ARG A 128 14.12 7.51 2.82
N LYS A 129 15.42 7.74 2.91
CA LYS A 129 16.15 7.82 4.20
C LYS A 129 15.39 8.65 5.21
N GLY A 130 15.19 8.07 6.38
CA GLY A 130 14.50 8.69 7.53
C GLY A 130 12.99 8.40 7.57
N PHE A 131 12.43 7.72 6.59
CA PHE A 131 11.03 7.29 6.64
C PHE A 131 10.80 6.24 7.72
N TRP A 132 9.71 6.36 8.42
CA TRP A 132 9.12 5.39 9.32
C TRP A 132 7.63 5.69 9.50
N LEU A 133 6.87 4.74 9.97
CA LEU A 133 5.43 4.87 10.14
C LEU A 133 5.02 4.26 11.47
N LYS A 134 4.40 5.06 12.34
CA LYS A 134 3.87 4.56 13.61
C LYS A 134 2.87 3.44 13.37
N PRO A 135 2.76 2.48 14.30
CA PRO A 135 1.66 1.52 14.29
C PRO A 135 0.31 2.25 14.23
N HIS A 136 -0.52 1.85 13.28
CA HIS A 136 -1.83 2.44 13.06
C HIS A 136 -2.76 1.43 12.40
N CYS A 137 -4.05 1.69 12.49
CA CYS A 137 -5.05 1.08 11.62
C CYS A 137 -5.46 2.08 10.55
N ASP A 138 -5.88 1.57 9.41
CA ASP A 138 -6.40 2.42 8.34
C ASP A 138 -7.73 3.09 8.73
N ILE A 139 -8.07 4.17 8.04
CA ILE A 139 -9.39 4.80 8.20
C ILE A 139 -10.49 3.81 7.79
N LYS A 140 -11.67 3.95 8.41
CA LYS A 140 -12.81 3.06 8.15
C LYS A 140 -13.30 3.06 6.70
N GLU A 141 -13.03 4.12 5.97
CA GLU A 141 -13.36 4.29 4.55
C GLU A 141 -12.47 3.45 3.63
N LYS A 142 -11.29 3.03 4.07
CA LYS A 142 -10.52 2.01 3.37
C LYS A 142 -11.14 0.64 3.62
N GLN A 143 -11.60 0.02 2.57
CA GLN A 143 -12.22 -1.31 2.64
C GLN A 143 -11.16 -2.41 2.58
N MET A 144 -10.12 -2.20 1.79
CA MET A 144 -8.98 -3.09 1.64
C MET A 144 -7.70 -2.27 1.46
N SER A 145 -6.63 -2.73 2.09
CA SER A 145 -5.28 -2.25 1.85
C SER A 145 -4.41 -3.35 1.26
N CYS A 146 -3.74 -3.03 0.18
CA CYS A 146 -2.77 -3.89 -0.48
C CYS A 146 -1.49 -3.10 -0.73
N LEU A 147 -0.34 -3.70 -0.41
CA LEU A 147 0.97 -3.11 -0.68
C LEU A 147 1.84 -4.13 -1.40
N LEU A 148 2.30 -3.76 -2.59
CA LEU A 148 3.15 -4.58 -3.45
C LEU A 148 4.54 -3.97 -3.49
N PHE A 149 5.54 -4.77 -3.13
CA PHE A 149 6.93 -4.34 -3.00
C PHE A 149 7.69 -4.52 -4.32
N VAL A 150 8.56 -3.56 -4.61
CA VAL A 150 9.46 -3.59 -5.77
C VAL A 150 10.88 -3.28 -5.31
N ASN A 151 11.60 -4.32 -4.88
CA ASN A 151 12.96 -4.20 -4.36
C ASN A 151 14.01 -4.36 -5.49
N LYS A 152 14.13 -3.35 -6.35
CA LYS A 152 15.15 -3.31 -7.42
C LYS A 152 16.45 -2.61 -7.02
N PHE A 153 16.52 -2.11 -5.78
CA PHE A 153 17.70 -1.37 -5.31
C PHE A 153 18.52 -2.13 -4.29
N ASN A 154 18.22 -3.42 -4.08
CA ASN A 154 18.87 -4.30 -3.09
C ASN A 154 18.83 -3.72 -1.67
N GLU A 155 17.72 -3.10 -1.32
CA GLU A 155 17.45 -2.70 0.05
C GLU A 155 17.24 -3.94 0.93
N SER A 156 17.41 -3.77 2.22
CA SER A 156 17.21 -4.86 3.18
C SER A 156 15.77 -5.39 3.18
N GLU A 157 15.61 -6.69 3.28
CA GLU A 157 14.29 -7.33 3.35
C GLU A 157 13.49 -6.93 4.60
N ASP A 158 14.14 -6.43 5.64
CA ASP A 158 13.47 -5.98 6.86
C ASP A 158 12.74 -4.63 6.67
N LEU A 159 12.91 -3.95 5.53
CA LEU A 159 12.17 -2.74 5.15
C LEU A 159 10.73 -2.99 4.72
N GLY A 160 10.18 -4.15 5.00
CA GLY A 160 8.80 -4.47 4.73
C GLY A 160 7.81 -3.74 5.63
N THR A 161 6.67 -4.35 5.87
CA THR A 161 5.66 -3.80 6.76
C THR A 161 5.64 -4.56 8.07
N ASP A 162 5.69 -3.85 9.17
CA ASP A 162 5.57 -4.41 10.51
C ASP A 162 4.09 -4.58 10.86
N PHE A 163 3.72 -5.77 11.33
CA PHE A 163 2.39 -6.09 11.85
C PHE A 163 2.43 -6.24 13.38
N TYR A 164 1.41 -5.71 14.02
CA TYR A 164 1.33 -5.62 15.47
C TYR A 164 0.05 -6.27 15.99
N ASP A 165 0.09 -6.73 17.24
CA ASP A 165 -1.10 -7.12 17.98
C ASP A 165 -1.86 -5.87 18.50
N GLU A 166 -2.99 -6.10 19.17
CA GLU A 166 -3.80 -5.03 19.78
C GLU A 166 -3.10 -4.29 20.92
N LYS A 167 -2.03 -4.85 21.48
CA LYS A 167 -1.19 -4.23 22.50
C LYS A 167 -0.02 -3.48 21.92
N LEU A 168 0.04 -3.40 20.58
CA LEU A 168 1.13 -2.79 19.81
C LEU A 168 2.49 -3.50 19.98
N ASN A 169 2.48 -4.78 20.34
CA ASN A 169 3.68 -5.59 20.22
C ASN A 169 3.87 -5.98 18.75
N LYS A 170 5.08 -5.78 18.25
CA LYS A 170 5.41 -6.22 16.89
C LYS A 170 5.45 -7.75 16.84
N ILE A 171 4.63 -8.35 16.00
CA ILE A 171 4.49 -9.80 15.84
C ILE A 171 5.36 -10.28 14.70
N LYS A 172 5.34 -9.58 13.57
CA LYS A 172 6.14 -9.95 12.39
C LYS A 172 6.45 -8.74 11.51
N THR A 173 7.48 -8.87 10.70
CA THR A 173 7.76 -7.98 9.57
C THR A 173 7.54 -8.78 8.29
N LEU A 174 6.66 -8.31 7.42
CA LEU A 174 6.55 -8.84 6.06
C LEU A 174 7.79 -8.45 5.27
N PRO A 175 8.44 -9.38 4.55
CA PRO A 175 9.72 -9.07 3.92
C PRO A 175 9.55 -8.14 2.71
N TYR A 176 10.43 -7.14 2.61
CA TYR A 176 10.54 -6.25 1.44
C TYR A 176 11.28 -6.98 0.31
N LYS A 177 10.61 -7.93 -0.33
CA LYS A 177 11.13 -8.67 -1.49
C LYS A 177 10.68 -8.05 -2.80
N ASP A 178 11.47 -8.30 -3.84
CA ASP A 178 11.07 -7.91 -5.18
C ASP A 178 9.85 -8.71 -5.65
N ASN A 179 8.86 -8.00 -6.19
CA ASN A 179 7.60 -8.55 -6.68
C ASN A 179 6.89 -9.44 -5.65
N TYR A 180 6.78 -8.94 -4.45
CA TYR A 180 6.11 -9.56 -3.32
C TYR A 180 5.16 -8.56 -2.66
N GLY A 181 4.19 -9.01 -1.91
CA GLY A 181 3.30 -8.08 -1.23
C GLY A 181 2.24 -8.77 -0.40
N TYR A 182 1.25 -8.00 0.00
CA TYR A 182 0.16 -8.48 0.83
C TYR A 182 -1.10 -7.63 0.66
N PHE A 183 -2.22 -8.17 1.09
CA PHE A 183 -3.44 -7.40 1.29
C PHE A 183 -4.21 -7.89 2.52
N PHE A 184 -5.06 -7.02 3.05
CA PHE A 184 -5.97 -7.33 4.15
C PHE A 184 -7.24 -6.47 4.09
N SER A 185 -8.30 -6.94 4.75
CA SER A 185 -9.49 -6.14 5.03
C SER A 185 -9.14 -5.12 6.10
N SER A 186 -9.22 -3.83 5.78
CA SER A 186 -8.96 -2.78 6.77
C SER A 186 -10.01 -2.81 7.89
N GLY A 187 -9.55 -2.73 9.12
CA GLY A 187 -10.39 -2.82 10.31
C GLY A 187 -9.72 -2.21 11.54
N PRO A 188 -10.44 -2.15 12.69
CA PRO A 188 -9.93 -1.49 13.90
C PRO A 188 -8.75 -2.24 14.55
N ASN A 189 -8.53 -3.51 14.20
CA ASN A 189 -7.50 -4.34 14.80
C ASN A 189 -6.38 -4.70 13.82
N THR A 190 -6.36 -4.08 12.63
CA THR A 190 -5.32 -4.34 11.61
C THR A 190 -4.14 -3.40 11.78
N TRP A 191 -3.48 -3.52 12.93
CA TRP A 191 -2.37 -2.67 13.31
C TRP A 191 -1.13 -2.95 12.48
N HIS A 192 -0.66 -1.94 11.77
CA HIS A 192 0.52 -2.05 10.91
C HIS A 192 1.31 -0.74 10.87
N GLY A 193 2.56 -0.85 10.45
CA GLY A 193 3.45 0.30 10.38
C GLY A 193 4.81 -0.08 9.80
N MET A 194 5.81 0.71 10.10
CA MET A 194 7.19 0.44 9.78
C MET A 194 8.08 1.12 10.83
N GLU A 195 8.80 0.34 11.60
CA GLU A 195 9.79 0.89 12.52
C GLU A 195 10.87 1.67 11.78
N LYS A 196 11.54 2.57 12.48
CA LYS A 196 12.63 3.34 11.90
C LYS A 196 13.79 2.40 11.56
N LYS A 197 14.07 2.27 10.27
CA LYS A 197 15.13 1.43 9.71
C LYS A 197 15.91 2.24 8.67
N GLU A 198 17.11 1.79 8.34
CA GLU A 198 17.92 2.46 7.34
C GLU A 198 17.43 2.12 5.93
N ILE A 199 17.03 3.15 5.18
CA ILE A 199 16.82 3.07 3.73
C ILE A 199 18.06 3.69 3.09
N VAL A 200 18.80 2.90 2.31
CA VAL A 200 20.07 3.35 1.71
C VAL A 200 19.80 4.21 0.49
N LYS A 201 18.97 3.74 -0.41
CA LYS A 201 18.63 4.42 -1.65
C LYS A 201 17.15 4.82 -1.66
N GLU A 202 16.27 3.87 -1.86
CA GLU A 202 14.82 4.08 -1.81
C GLU A 202 14.05 2.76 -1.72
N ARG A 203 12.90 2.80 -1.07
CA ARG A 203 11.95 1.71 -0.96
C ARG A 203 10.75 2.01 -1.87
N ARG A 204 10.61 1.26 -2.98
CA ARG A 204 9.52 1.39 -3.94
C ARG A 204 8.39 0.40 -3.66
N CYS A 205 7.17 0.91 -3.71
CA CYS A 205 5.97 0.10 -3.52
C CYS A 205 4.86 0.59 -4.44
N LEU A 206 3.94 -0.31 -4.77
CA LEU A 206 2.63 0.04 -5.31
C LEU A 206 1.59 -0.18 -4.22
N GLN A 207 0.89 0.87 -3.83
CA GLN A 207 -0.24 0.75 -2.91
C GLN A 207 -1.55 0.73 -3.69
N VAL A 208 -2.37 -0.28 -3.42
CA VAL A 208 -3.71 -0.44 -3.96
C VAL A 208 -4.70 -0.41 -2.82
N ASN A 209 -5.75 0.39 -2.94
CA ASN A 209 -6.83 0.41 -1.99
C ASN A 209 -8.18 0.33 -2.68
N TYR A 210 -9.12 -0.38 -2.06
CA TYR A 210 -10.54 -0.14 -2.26
C TYR A 210 -11.02 0.83 -1.19
N VAL A 211 -11.67 1.91 -1.62
CA VAL A 211 -12.17 2.96 -0.73
C VAL A 211 -13.65 3.23 -0.97
N SER A 212 -14.42 3.54 0.09
CA SER A 212 -15.88 3.71 0.03
C SER A 212 -16.32 5.13 -0.28
N PHE A 213 -15.41 6.05 -0.57
CA PHE A 213 -15.74 7.45 -0.81
C PHE A 213 -15.06 7.96 -2.07
N GLU A 214 -15.78 8.80 -2.79
CA GLU A 214 -15.19 9.61 -3.85
C GLU A 214 -14.33 10.67 -3.17
N THR A 215 -13.04 10.60 -3.39
CA THR A 215 -12.10 11.52 -2.78
C THR A 215 -11.53 12.43 -3.85
N ASP A 216 -11.11 13.62 -3.47
CA ASP A 216 -10.14 14.42 -4.22
C ASP A 216 -8.77 13.72 -4.32
N TRP A 217 -8.60 12.61 -3.61
CA TRP A 217 -7.58 11.62 -3.91
C TRP A 217 -7.98 10.94 -5.20
N LYS A 218 -7.31 11.30 -6.21
CA LYS A 218 -7.58 10.89 -7.55
C LYS A 218 -7.79 9.39 -7.63
N VAL A 219 -9.05 9.00 -7.68
CA VAL A 219 -9.47 7.64 -7.97
C VAL A 219 -9.57 7.47 -9.48
N PHE A 220 -9.40 6.26 -9.94
CA PHE A 220 -9.46 5.96 -11.35
C PHE A 220 -10.90 5.69 -11.77
#